data_a9d79b6e1b8989afd860464a74366582
#
_entry.id   a9d79b6e1b8989afd860464a74366582
#
_cell.length_a   1.000
_cell.length_b   1.000
_cell.length_c   1.000
_cell.angle_alpha   90.00
_cell.angle_beta   90.00
_cell.angle_gamma   90.00
#
_symmetry.space_group_name_H-M   'P 1'
#
loop_
_entity.id
_entity.type
_entity.pdbx_description
1 polymer ?
#
loop_
_entity_poly.entity_id
_entity_poly.type
_entity_poly.pdbx_seq_one_letter_code
_entity_poly.pdbx_strand_id
1 'polypeptide(L)'
;MFECVICGVFLALVGGRFDNGSNAGLWYWNYNNDSSLANTTVGARPLILGFGVFCTGVFSVRQALVGGNWGNTTQAGLWYWNFNWSGTDYNTNVGARLLIFINYLHIIFLAPWQKLVALGWLSRLILEKSAGKYKNMEPEMKRKGNIYNEILELNNIESAIFKASVGKTHRKSVEKILDSPTYYAMQVQKMLSDRSYIPSPYIEMKIRDGASKKERIVFKPRFYPDQIIHWALMNKVEPLFKRGMYEFCCASIKGRGIQRGMNYVKRILVNDRKHTKYCLKLDIKKFYPSIDKEILKKKFRKIIKDKDTLYLMDLIVDSSTEGVPIGNFTSQWFANYYLQDLDHYIKEELKVKYYIRYMDDMVLFSNNKKELRKCKYAIDEFLAREHLRIKENWQLFKTDSRPIDFLGYRFYRGYTTLRRSNFLRIKRRIKKISKKEELNFKDACAIMSYNGWIIHSDSYNYTQKYLKPYVDFKKVKEVIKNENRKHNKTGNKI
;
A
#
# COMPACT_ATOMS: atom_id res chain seq x y z
N MET A 1 40.69 -39.52 9.57
CA MET A 1 39.38 -39.00 10.08
C MET A 1 39.22 -37.62 9.48
N PHE A 2 38.47 -37.51 8.40
CA PHE A 2 38.22 -36.24 7.72
C PHE A 2 36.80 -35.81 8.05
N GLU A 3 36.69 -34.66 8.68
CA GLU A 3 35.40 -34.04 8.91
C GLU A 3 34.83 -33.45 7.61
N CYS A 4 33.60 -33.77 7.31
CA CYS A 4 32.87 -33.30 6.15
C CYS A 4 32.22 -31.95 6.50
N VAL A 5 32.69 -30.85 5.91
CA VAL A 5 32.05 -29.52 6.05
C VAL A 5 30.99 -29.39 4.97
N ILE A 6 29.74 -29.33 5.40
CA ILE A 6 28.58 -29.08 4.52
C ILE A 6 28.40 -27.56 4.38
N CYS A 7 28.70 -26.99 3.23
CA CYS A 7 28.31 -25.63 2.87
C CYS A 7 27.06 -25.71 1.99
N GLY A 8 25.89 -25.44 2.57
CA GLY A 8 24.62 -25.36 1.83
C GLY A 8 24.09 -23.93 1.83
N VAL A 9 23.81 -23.39 0.65
CA VAL A 9 23.00 -22.16 0.50
C VAL A 9 21.58 -22.57 0.16
N PHE A 10 20.63 -22.20 1.02
CA PHE A 10 19.21 -22.48 0.80
C PHE A 10 18.51 -21.25 0.23
N LEU A 11 17.82 -21.42 -0.89
CA LEU A 11 16.84 -20.47 -1.42
C LEU A 11 15.55 -21.23 -1.66
N ALA A 12 14.55 -20.97 -0.85
CA ALA A 12 13.20 -21.49 -1.04
C ALA A 12 12.26 -20.39 -1.52
N LEU A 13 11.67 -20.56 -2.70
CA LEU A 13 10.55 -19.75 -3.18
C LEU A 13 9.27 -20.58 -3.03
N VAL A 14 8.36 -20.10 -2.19
CA VAL A 14 7.06 -20.73 -2.00
C VAL A 14 6.00 -19.85 -2.67
N GLY A 15 5.35 -20.38 -3.70
CA GLY A 15 4.23 -19.75 -4.38
C GLY A 15 2.98 -20.62 -4.32
N GLY A 16 1.83 -20.05 -3.98
CA GLY A 16 0.53 -20.73 -4.00
C GLY A 16 -0.54 -19.83 -4.60
N ARG A 17 -1.53 -20.43 -5.24
CA ARG A 17 -2.73 -19.75 -5.72
C ARG A 17 -3.82 -19.82 -4.65
N PHE A 18 -4.38 -18.69 -4.28
CA PHE A 18 -5.44 -18.57 -3.29
C PHE A 18 -6.77 -18.29 -4.00
N ASP A 19 -7.55 -19.31 -4.25
CA ASP A 19 -8.91 -19.15 -4.80
C ASP A 19 -10.03 -19.59 -3.84
N ASN A 20 -9.72 -20.19 -2.69
CA ASN A 20 -10.73 -20.52 -1.70
C ASN A 20 -10.26 -20.32 -0.25
N GLY A 21 -11.03 -19.54 0.48
CA GLY A 21 -10.71 -18.82 1.70
C GLY A 21 -10.71 -19.59 3.01
N SER A 22 -10.42 -20.88 3.11
CA SER A 22 -10.51 -21.55 4.43
C SER A 22 -9.38 -22.50 4.85
N ASN A 23 -8.37 -22.77 4.01
CA ASN A 23 -7.32 -23.72 4.38
C ASN A 23 -5.91 -23.25 4.06
N ALA A 24 -5.43 -22.22 4.74
CA ALA A 24 -4.02 -21.85 4.77
C ALA A 24 -3.33 -22.59 5.93
N GLY A 25 -2.89 -23.81 5.71
CA GLY A 25 -2.16 -24.60 6.67
C GLY A 25 -0.74 -24.97 6.21
N LEU A 26 0.07 -25.51 7.11
CA LEU A 26 1.41 -26.00 6.84
C LEU A 26 1.39 -27.05 5.72
N TRP A 27 2.32 -26.98 4.75
CA TRP A 27 2.35 -27.83 3.59
C TRP A 27 3.19 -29.09 3.85
N TYR A 28 2.64 -30.26 3.48
CA TYR A 28 3.28 -31.57 3.61
C TYR A 28 3.61 -32.14 2.21
N TRP A 29 4.85 -32.60 1.96
CA TRP A 29 5.28 -33.09 0.66
C TRP A 29 5.42 -34.63 0.68
N ASN A 30 4.65 -35.33 -0.11
CA ASN A 30 4.81 -36.76 -0.32
C ASN A 30 5.18 -37.06 -1.79
N TYR A 31 6.28 -37.75 -2.00
CA TYR A 31 6.87 -37.99 -3.32
C TYR A 31 6.81 -39.45 -3.72
N ASN A 32 5.67 -40.05 -3.62
CA ASN A 32 5.44 -41.46 -4.05
C ASN A 32 4.58 -41.58 -5.31
N ASN A 33 4.61 -40.56 -6.20
CA ASN A 33 3.83 -40.67 -7.44
C ASN A 33 4.73 -40.98 -8.62
N ASP A 34 4.31 -42.04 -9.33
CA ASP A 34 4.84 -42.49 -10.60
C ASP A 34 4.73 -41.38 -11.65
N SER A 35 5.67 -41.33 -12.60
CA SER A 35 5.84 -40.26 -13.63
C SER A 35 4.63 -40.09 -14.57
N SER A 36 3.60 -40.91 -14.48
CA SER A 36 2.40 -40.90 -15.33
C SER A 36 1.31 -39.90 -14.94
N LEU A 37 1.44 -39.19 -13.80
CA LEU A 37 0.43 -38.26 -13.29
C LEU A 37 0.88 -36.79 -13.37
N ALA A 38 1.29 -36.35 -14.56
CA ALA A 38 1.48 -34.93 -14.82
C ALA A 38 0.17 -34.29 -15.29
N ASN A 39 -0.55 -33.63 -14.39
CA ASN A 39 -1.81 -32.98 -14.72
C ASN A 39 -1.63 -31.49 -15.02
N THR A 40 -2.36 -30.99 -16.01
CA THR A 40 -2.28 -29.66 -16.62
C THR A 40 -2.68 -28.47 -15.71
N THR A 41 -2.93 -28.69 -14.43
CA THR A 41 -3.48 -27.69 -13.50
C THR A 41 -2.50 -27.20 -12.43
N VAL A 42 -1.18 -27.33 -12.62
CA VAL A 42 -0.20 -26.82 -11.66
C VAL A 42 0.06 -25.33 -11.89
N GLY A 43 -0.54 -24.48 -11.07
CA GLY A 43 -0.39 -23.01 -11.13
C GLY A 43 0.84 -22.45 -10.41
N ALA A 44 1.76 -23.28 -9.91
CA ALA A 44 2.98 -22.86 -9.25
C ALA A 44 4.20 -23.02 -10.17
N ARG A 45 5.12 -22.06 -10.18
CA ARG A 45 6.42 -22.21 -10.85
C ARG A 45 7.33 -23.06 -9.98
N PRO A 46 7.82 -24.22 -10.44
CA PRO A 46 8.72 -25.05 -9.66
C PRO A 46 10.10 -24.39 -9.55
N LEU A 47 10.68 -24.41 -8.36
CA LEU A 47 12.08 -24.11 -8.11
C LEU A 47 12.83 -25.43 -8.00
N ILE A 48 13.87 -25.61 -8.81
CA ILE A 48 14.75 -26.79 -8.74
C ILE A 48 15.94 -26.48 -7.86
N LEU A 49 16.07 -27.17 -6.75
CA LEU A 49 17.25 -27.14 -5.89
C LEU A 49 18.12 -28.38 -6.16
N GLY A 50 19.34 -28.19 -6.59
CA GLY A 50 20.32 -29.24 -6.75
C GLY A 50 21.20 -29.37 -5.49
N PHE A 51 21.31 -30.56 -4.92
CA PHE A 51 22.25 -30.88 -3.84
C PHE A 51 23.34 -31.82 -4.37
N GLY A 52 24.58 -31.44 -4.18
CA GLY A 52 25.71 -32.32 -4.41
C GLY A 52 26.21 -32.89 -3.09
N VAL A 53 26.24 -34.20 -2.95
CA VAL A 53 26.88 -34.89 -1.82
C VAL A 53 28.17 -35.51 -2.31
N PHE A 54 29.29 -35.12 -1.70
CA PHE A 54 30.61 -35.72 -1.97
C PHE A 54 30.81 -36.88 -1.00
N CYS A 55 30.79 -38.12 -1.49
CA CYS A 55 31.31 -39.24 -0.78
C CYS A 55 32.18 -40.06 -1.76
N THR A 56 33.50 -40.15 -1.46
CA THR A 56 34.44 -41.13 -2.05
C THR A 56 34.27 -41.42 -3.54
N GLY A 57 34.47 -40.43 -4.40
CA GLY A 57 34.70 -40.66 -5.84
C GLY A 57 33.49 -40.84 -6.72
N VAL A 58 32.26 -40.79 -6.22
CA VAL A 58 31.05 -40.90 -7.02
C VAL A 58 30.21 -39.62 -6.94
N PHE A 59 29.92 -39.06 -8.09
CA PHE A 59 29.05 -37.88 -8.24
C PHE A 59 27.61 -38.35 -8.40
N SER A 60 26.73 -37.97 -7.49
CA SER A 60 25.29 -38.10 -7.73
C SER A 60 24.65 -36.70 -7.59
N VAL A 61 24.07 -36.20 -8.67
CA VAL A 61 23.23 -34.99 -8.65
C VAL A 61 21.79 -35.45 -8.41
N ARG A 62 21.20 -35.00 -7.32
CA ARG A 62 19.78 -35.22 -7.05
C ARG A 62 19.00 -33.94 -7.31
N GLN A 63 17.95 -34.03 -8.09
CA GLN A 63 17.04 -32.93 -8.40
C GLN A 63 15.73 -33.14 -7.63
N ALA A 64 15.17 -32.07 -7.10
CA ALA A 64 13.87 -32.10 -6.47
C ALA A 64 12.91 -31.14 -7.19
N LEU A 65 11.79 -31.67 -7.68
CA LEU A 65 10.73 -30.90 -8.29
C LEU A 65 9.69 -30.59 -7.20
N VAL A 66 9.32 -29.31 -7.05
CA VAL A 66 8.37 -28.85 -6.05
C VAL A 66 7.13 -28.29 -6.74
N GLY A 67 6.01 -29.02 -6.68
CA GLY A 67 4.73 -28.56 -7.22
C GLY A 67 3.57 -29.39 -6.68
N GLY A 68 2.39 -28.83 -6.56
CA GLY A 68 1.20 -29.51 -6.06
C GLY A 68 0.02 -29.46 -7.05
N ASN A 69 -0.79 -30.50 -7.11
CA ASN A 69 -2.02 -30.55 -7.88
C ASN A 69 -3.23 -30.23 -7.00
N TRP A 70 -4.08 -29.33 -7.45
CA TRP A 70 -5.23 -28.79 -6.72
C TRP A 70 -6.57 -29.50 -7.05
N GLY A 71 -6.54 -30.58 -7.81
CA GLY A 71 -7.76 -31.31 -8.24
C GLY A 71 -8.44 -32.17 -7.19
N ASN A 72 -7.79 -32.45 -6.06
CA ASN A 72 -8.36 -33.31 -5.01
C ASN A 72 -8.38 -32.64 -3.65
N THR A 73 -9.56 -32.28 -3.19
CA THR A 73 -9.83 -31.53 -1.96
C THR A 73 -9.53 -32.25 -0.64
N THR A 74 -9.13 -33.51 -0.68
CA THR A 74 -8.92 -34.34 0.53
C THR A 74 -7.45 -34.55 0.91
N GLN A 75 -6.49 -34.01 0.14
CA GLN A 75 -5.05 -34.21 0.42
C GLN A 75 -4.26 -32.89 0.53
N ALA A 76 -4.85 -31.84 1.02
CA ALA A 76 -4.15 -30.62 1.36
C ALA A 76 -3.54 -30.76 2.77
N GLY A 77 -2.33 -31.24 2.86
CA GLY A 77 -1.61 -31.44 4.12
C GLY A 77 -0.10 -31.30 3.98
N LEU A 78 0.62 -31.47 5.06
CA LEU A 78 2.08 -31.39 5.17
C LEU A 78 2.80 -32.21 4.11
N TRP A 79 3.82 -31.67 3.45
CA TRP A 79 4.56 -32.38 2.38
C TRP A 79 5.85 -32.97 2.92
N TYR A 80 6.04 -34.25 2.64
CA TYR A 80 7.20 -35.06 3.05
C TYR A 80 8.17 -35.24 1.89
N TRP A 81 9.49 -35.16 2.12
CA TRP A 81 10.49 -35.38 1.09
C TRP A 81 11.04 -36.78 1.10
N ASN A 82 10.87 -37.51 0.01
CA ASN A 82 11.55 -38.79 -0.20
C ASN A 82 12.29 -38.77 -1.54
N PHE A 83 13.60 -39.01 -1.51
CA PHE A 83 14.46 -38.91 -2.66
C PHE A 83 14.81 -40.30 -3.23
N ASN A 84 14.11 -40.73 -4.25
CA ASN A 84 14.46 -41.92 -5.01
C ASN A 84 14.21 -41.72 -6.52
N TRP A 85 14.86 -40.74 -7.13
CA TRP A 85 14.63 -40.45 -8.55
C TRP A 85 15.93 -40.55 -9.37
N SER A 86 15.90 -41.27 -10.51
CA SER A 86 16.96 -41.33 -11.51
C SER A 86 16.67 -40.29 -12.59
N GLY A 87 17.63 -39.42 -12.89
CA GLY A 87 17.48 -38.18 -13.62
C GLY A 87 17.20 -38.23 -15.14
N THR A 88 16.36 -39.16 -15.63
CA THR A 88 16.12 -39.35 -17.08
C THR A 88 14.75 -38.88 -17.61
N ASP A 89 13.84 -38.37 -16.76
CA ASP A 89 12.48 -38.03 -17.21
C ASP A 89 12.27 -36.53 -17.41
N TYR A 90 12.07 -36.14 -18.64
CA TYR A 90 11.69 -34.79 -19.05
C TYR A 90 10.18 -34.73 -19.33
N ASN A 91 9.52 -33.73 -18.74
CA ASN A 91 8.14 -33.44 -19.12
C ASN A 91 8.03 -32.00 -19.66
N THR A 92 7.62 -31.86 -20.92
CA THR A 92 7.56 -30.60 -21.69
C THR A 92 6.46 -29.62 -21.24
N ASN A 93 5.58 -30.05 -20.35
CA ASN A 93 4.42 -29.23 -19.90
C ASN A 93 4.69 -28.39 -18.64
N VAL A 94 5.87 -28.49 -18.08
CA VAL A 94 6.30 -27.65 -16.96
C VAL A 94 7.10 -26.49 -17.52
N GLY A 95 6.50 -25.30 -17.59
CA GLY A 95 7.13 -24.10 -18.14
C GLY A 95 8.28 -23.56 -17.27
N ALA A 96 9.24 -24.40 -16.96
CA ALA A 96 10.45 -24.03 -16.23
C ALA A 96 11.64 -23.91 -17.22
N ARG A 97 12.29 -22.78 -17.24
CA ARG A 97 13.60 -22.64 -17.88
C ARG A 97 14.65 -23.34 -17.00
N LEU A 98 15.10 -24.50 -17.44
CA LEU A 98 16.23 -25.21 -16.85
C LEU A 98 17.51 -24.45 -17.16
N LEU A 99 18.14 -23.85 -16.16
CA LEU A 99 19.51 -23.36 -16.29
C LEU A 99 20.45 -24.53 -15.93
N ILE A 100 21.01 -25.16 -16.95
CA ILE A 100 21.99 -26.23 -16.77
C ILE A 100 23.36 -25.61 -16.45
N PHE A 101 23.78 -25.73 -15.20
CA PHE A 101 25.19 -25.55 -14.82
C PHE A 101 25.91 -26.88 -14.89
N ILE A 102 26.14 -27.40 -16.10
CA ILE A 102 26.94 -28.58 -16.32
C ILE A 102 28.06 -28.14 -17.29
N ASN A 103 29.26 -27.95 -16.81
CA ASN A 103 30.52 -28.08 -17.54
C ASN A 103 31.74 -27.36 -16.93
N TYR A 104 31.66 -26.88 -15.70
CA TYR A 104 32.82 -26.21 -15.10
C TYR A 104 33.52 -26.97 -13.95
N LEU A 105 33.00 -28.13 -13.54
CA LEU A 105 33.55 -28.87 -12.41
C LEU A 105 34.69 -29.87 -12.76
N HIS A 106 34.98 -30.08 -14.03
CA HIS A 106 36.04 -31.04 -14.43
C HIS A 106 37.47 -30.47 -14.35
N ILE A 107 37.66 -29.19 -14.14
CA ILE A 107 38.97 -28.53 -14.18
C ILE A 107 39.57 -28.30 -12.77
N ILE A 108 38.82 -28.50 -11.69
CA ILE A 108 39.24 -28.09 -10.33
C ILE A 108 40.15 -29.12 -9.63
N PHE A 109 40.27 -30.35 -10.11
CA PHE A 109 40.92 -31.44 -9.36
C PHE A 109 42.42 -31.57 -9.45
N LEU A 110 43.15 -30.71 -10.20
CA LEU A 110 44.60 -30.88 -10.42
C LEU A 110 45.44 -29.59 -10.22
N ALA A 111 45.05 -28.62 -9.40
CA ALA A 111 45.83 -27.38 -9.25
C ALA A 111 46.34 -27.15 -7.82
N PRO A 112 47.62 -26.72 -7.63
CA PRO A 112 48.15 -26.36 -6.32
C PRO A 112 47.50 -25.15 -5.71
N TRP A 113 47.50 -25.05 -4.38
CA TRP A 113 46.82 -24.06 -3.53
C TRP A 113 46.92 -22.58 -3.96
N GLN A 114 47.98 -22.17 -4.60
CA GLN A 114 48.15 -20.81 -5.12
C GLN A 114 47.20 -20.41 -6.25
N LYS A 115 46.63 -21.40 -6.99
CA LYS A 115 45.63 -21.17 -8.02
C LYS A 115 44.19 -21.10 -7.48
N LEU A 116 43.95 -21.66 -6.30
CA LEU A 116 42.62 -21.58 -5.61
C LEU A 116 42.29 -20.15 -5.16
N VAL A 117 43.29 -19.35 -4.76
CA VAL A 117 43.08 -17.94 -4.42
C VAL A 117 42.70 -17.12 -5.65
N ALA A 118 43.38 -17.37 -6.79
CA ALA A 118 43.07 -16.69 -8.06
C ALA A 118 41.68 -17.07 -8.60
N LEU A 119 41.26 -18.33 -8.43
CA LEU A 119 39.90 -18.79 -8.79
C LEU A 119 38.84 -18.22 -7.86
N GLY A 120 39.13 -18.01 -6.58
CA GLY A 120 38.27 -17.29 -5.63
C GLY A 120 38.06 -15.81 -6.04
N TRP A 121 39.09 -15.15 -6.55
CA TRP A 121 38.97 -13.80 -7.10
C TRP A 121 38.23 -13.78 -8.44
N LEU A 122 38.47 -14.74 -9.32
CA LEU A 122 37.79 -14.84 -10.61
C LEU A 122 36.27 -15.17 -10.44
N SER A 123 35.93 -16.07 -9.51
CA SER A 123 34.53 -16.38 -9.18
C SER A 123 33.84 -15.20 -8.54
N ARG A 124 34.52 -14.40 -7.71
CA ARG A 124 33.98 -13.16 -7.16
C ARG A 124 33.78 -12.10 -8.24
N LEU A 125 34.72 -11.95 -9.18
CA LEU A 125 34.61 -11.03 -10.31
C LEU A 125 33.48 -11.43 -11.29
N ILE A 126 33.29 -12.73 -11.50
CA ILE A 126 32.21 -13.29 -12.34
C ILE A 126 30.86 -13.12 -11.62
N LEU A 127 30.80 -13.33 -10.31
CA LEU A 127 29.64 -13.06 -9.49
C LEU A 127 29.29 -11.56 -9.43
N GLU A 128 30.29 -10.69 -9.32
CA GLU A 128 30.09 -9.24 -9.35
C GLU A 128 29.66 -8.74 -10.74
N LYS A 129 30.24 -9.27 -11.82
CA LYS A 129 29.79 -8.98 -13.18
C LYS A 129 28.42 -9.56 -13.52
N SER A 130 28.10 -10.76 -13.04
CA SER A 130 26.76 -11.33 -13.18
C SER A 130 25.76 -10.61 -12.29
N ALA A 131 26.10 -10.25 -11.06
CA ALA A 131 25.26 -9.44 -10.19
C ALA A 131 24.99 -8.04 -10.77
N GLY A 132 25.98 -7.42 -11.44
CA GLY A 132 25.79 -6.17 -12.19
C GLY A 132 24.85 -6.33 -13.40
N LYS A 133 24.88 -7.48 -14.07
CA LYS A 133 24.01 -7.79 -15.20
C LYS A 133 22.59 -8.19 -14.76
N TYR A 134 22.46 -8.80 -13.58
CA TYR A 134 21.16 -9.13 -12.99
C TYR A 134 20.54 -7.97 -12.19
N LYS A 135 21.33 -6.98 -11.75
CA LYS A 135 20.82 -5.78 -11.08
C LYS A 135 19.95 -4.89 -11.99
N ASN A 136 20.06 -5.09 -13.32
CA ASN A 136 19.26 -4.38 -14.33
C ASN A 136 18.12 -5.22 -14.93
N MET A 137 17.91 -6.46 -14.47
CA MET A 137 16.74 -7.25 -14.80
C MET A 137 15.78 -7.26 -13.61
N GLU A 138 15.28 -6.08 -13.20
CA GLU A 138 13.96 -6.04 -12.57
C GLU A 138 13.00 -6.75 -13.56
N PRO A 139 12.19 -7.73 -13.12
CA PRO A 139 11.21 -8.33 -14.00
C PRO A 139 10.39 -7.17 -14.56
N GLU A 140 10.45 -6.97 -15.87
CA GLU A 140 9.72 -5.90 -16.55
C GLU A 140 8.25 -6.11 -16.22
N MET A 141 7.77 -5.35 -15.27
CA MET A 141 6.38 -5.41 -14.83
C MET A 141 5.56 -5.04 -16.07
N LYS A 142 4.79 -6.00 -16.62
CA LYS A 142 4.02 -5.78 -17.85
C LYS A 142 3.17 -4.53 -17.66
N ARG A 143 3.57 -3.44 -18.31
CA ARG A 143 2.86 -2.16 -18.26
C ARG A 143 1.45 -2.33 -18.83
N LYS A 144 0.45 -1.80 -18.16
CA LYS A 144 -0.94 -1.86 -18.60
C LYS A 144 -1.16 -0.90 -19.78
N GLY A 145 -1.77 -1.38 -20.84
CA GLY A 145 -2.24 -0.57 -22.00
C GLY A 145 -3.75 -0.62 -22.11
N ASN A 146 -4.28 0.12 -23.06
CA ASN A 146 -5.71 0.19 -23.39
C ASN A 146 -6.62 0.65 -22.23
N ILE A 147 -6.06 1.51 -21.34
CA ILE A 147 -6.81 2.03 -20.18
C ILE A 147 -7.71 3.18 -20.62
N TYR A 148 -7.27 3.97 -21.61
CA TYR A 148 -8.00 5.15 -22.06
C TYR A 148 -9.38 4.80 -22.60
N ASN A 149 -9.48 3.74 -23.39
CA ASN A 149 -10.76 3.26 -23.88
C ASN A 149 -11.70 2.85 -22.73
N GLU A 150 -11.14 2.21 -21.69
CA GLU A 150 -11.89 1.90 -20.47
C GLU A 150 -12.35 3.18 -19.72
N ILE A 151 -11.56 4.27 -19.75
CA ILE A 151 -11.93 5.56 -19.15
C ILE A 151 -13.08 6.21 -19.93
N LEU A 152 -13.06 6.11 -21.25
CA LEU A 152 -14.08 6.67 -22.15
C LEU A 152 -15.43 5.94 -22.09
N GLU A 153 -15.50 4.74 -21.52
CA GLU A 153 -16.76 4.02 -21.37
C GLU A 153 -17.82 4.89 -20.68
N LEU A 154 -18.99 5.03 -21.29
CA LEU A 154 -20.08 5.87 -20.76
C LEU A 154 -20.46 5.45 -19.34
N ASN A 155 -20.59 4.15 -19.09
CA ASN A 155 -20.89 3.60 -17.78
C ASN A 155 -19.83 3.97 -16.71
N ASN A 156 -18.55 4.07 -17.13
CA ASN A 156 -17.48 4.50 -16.24
C ASN A 156 -17.65 5.99 -15.85
N ILE A 157 -17.98 6.83 -16.83
CA ILE A 157 -18.15 8.27 -16.60
C ILE A 157 -19.41 8.54 -15.78
N GLU A 158 -20.52 7.84 -16.02
CA GLU A 158 -21.73 7.92 -15.17
C GLU A 158 -21.42 7.49 -13.74
N SER A 159 -20.73 6.35 -13.56
CA SER A 159 -20.25 5.93 -12.23
C SER A 159 -19.37 7.00 -11.56
N ALA A 160 -18.56 7.71 -12.35
CA ALA A 160 -17.73 8.81 -11.86
C ALA A 160 -18.57 10.00 -11.39
N ILE A 161 -19.65 10.35 -12.11
CA ILE A 161 -20.61 11.40 -11.70
C ILE A 161 -21.19 11.08 -10.34
N PHE A 162 -21.72 9.86 -10.14
CA PHE A 162 -22.32 9.45 -8.88
C PHE A 162 -21.29 9.41 -7.74
N LYS A 163 -20.09 8.87 -7.98
CA LYS A 163 -19.00 8.87 -6.97
C LYS A 163 -18.55 10.29 -6.60
N ALA A 164 -18.44 11.18 -7.58
CA ALA A 164 -18.03 12.56 -7.36
C ALA A 164 -19.09 13.36 -6.58
N SER A 165 -20.38 13.02 -6.71
CA SER A 165 -21.50 13.72 -6.09
C SER A 165 -21.70 13.38 -4.60
N VAL A 166 -21.11 12.30 -4.09
CA VAL A 166 -21.27 11.87 -2.70
C VAL A 166 -20.93 13.01 -1.73
N GLY A 167 -21.88 13.34 -0.85
CA GLY A 167 -21.78 14.44 0.10
C GLY A 167 -21.89 15.86 -0.50
N LYS A 168 -22.29 15.98 -1.77
CA LYS A 168 -22.41 17.26 -2.49
C LYS A 168 -23.77 17.46 -3.18
N THR A 169 -24.69 16.52 -3.06
CA THR A 169 -26.02 16.52 -3.70
C THR A 169 -26.84 17.77 -3.39
N HIS A 170 -26.63 18.39 -2.22
CA HIS A 170 -27.26 19.65 -1.80
C HIS A 170 -26.83 20.90 -2.59
N ARG A 171 -25.88 20.76 -3.52
CA ARG A 171 -25.39 21.89 -4.34
C ARG A 171 -26.15 21.92 -5.64
N LYS A 172 -26.81 23.05 -5.97
CA LYS A 172 -27.58 23.23 -7.21
C LYS A 172 -26.82 22.83 -8.47
N SER A 173 -25.50 23.12 -8.55
CA SER A 173 -24.67 22.73 -9.68
C SER A 173 -24.45 21.22 -9.80
N VAL A 174 -24.50 20.47 -8.70
CA VAL A 174 -24.40 19.02 -8.66
C VAL A 174 -25.75 18.38 -8.93
N GLU A 175 -26.82 18.92 -8.37
CA GLU A 175 -28.21 18.51 -8.59
C GLU A 175 -28.54 18.55 -10.08
N LYS A 176 -28.29 19.69 -10.77
CA LYS A 176 -28.47 19.82 -12.22
C LYS A 176 -27.81 18.72 -13.05
N ILE A 177 -26.62 18.23 -12.60
CA ILE A 177 -25.91 17.17 -13.31
C ILE A 177 -26.53 15.80 -13.01
N LEU A 178 -27.02 15.62 -11.77
CA LEU A 178 -27.72 14.39 -11.36
C LEU A 178 -29.11 14.25 -11.98
N ASP A 179 -29.73 15.36 -12.42
CA ASP A 179 -31.01 15.32 -13.16
C ASP A 179 -30.85 14.78 -14.60
N SER A 180 -29.63 14.85 -15.17
CA SER A 180 -29.36 14.36 -16.53
C SER A 180 -27.95 13.76 -16.63
N PRO A 181 -27.63 12.70 -15.85
CA PRO A 181 -26.26 12.20 -15.73
C PRO A 181 -25.70 11.68 -17.04
N THR A 182 -26.51 11.00 -17.86
CA THR A 182 -26.09 10.46 -19.17
C THR A 182 -25.71 11.59 -20.13
N TYR A 183 -26.48 12.69 -20.18
CA TYR A 183 -26.14 13.84 -21.00
C TYR A 183 -24.75 14.41 -20.64
N TYR A 184 -24.49 14.64 -19.35
CA TYR A 184 -23.20 15.15 -18.90
C TYR A 184 -22.07 14.13 -19.09
N ALA A 185 -22.36 12.85 -18.96
CA ALA A 185 -21.39 11.80 -19.25
C ALA A 185 -20.97 11.78 -20.73
N MET A 186 -21.93 11.94 -21.65
CA MET A 186 -21.66 12.07 -23.10
C MET A 186 -20.82 13.32 -23.41
N GLN A 187 -21.08 14.44 -22.74
CA GLN A 187 -20.27 15.65 -22.91
C GLN A 187 -18.82 15.43 -22.43
N VAL A 188 -18.62 14.78 -21.29
CA VAL A 188 -17.29 14.44 -20.78
C VAL A 188 -16.59 13.45 -21.70
N GLN A 189 -17.32 12.43 -22.17
CA GLN A 189 -16.79 11.45 -23.13
C GLN A 189 -16.29 12.15 -24.40
N LYS A 190 -17.08 13.06 -24.97
CA LYS A 190 -16.70 13.86 -26.14
C LYS A 190 -15.44 14.68 -25.86
N MET A 191 -15.39 15.43 -24.73
CA MET A 191 -14.21 16.21 -24.36
C MET A 191 -12.94 15.37 -24.30
N LEU A 192 -13.03 14.16 -23.75
CA LEU A 192 -11.90 13.26 -23.64
C LEU A 192 -11.54 12.65 -25.02
N SER A 193 -12.52 12.23 -25.81
CA SER A 193 -12.30 11.68 -27.15
C SER A 193 -11.64 12.67 -28.09
N ASP A 194 -12.11 13.92 -28.07
CA ASP A 194 -11.60 15.02 -28.91
C ASP A 194 -10.31 15.65 -28.35
N ARG A 195 -9.86 15.18 -27.17
CA ARG A 195 -8.72 15.76 -26.41
C ARG A 195 -8.88 17.26 -26.15
N SER A 196 -10.11 17.75 -26.08
CA SER A 196 -10.44 19.16 -25.84
C SER A 196 -10.54 19.52 -24.35
N TYR A 197 -10.34 18.55 -23.45
CA TYR A 197 -10.35 18.81 -22.01
C TYR A 197 -9.15 19.66 -21.61
N ILE A 198 -9.45 20.78 -20.96
CA ILE A 198 -8.49 21.64 -20.31
C ILE A 198 -8.93 21.78 -18.84
N PRO A 199 -8.04 21.47 -17.86
CA PRO A 199 -8.36 21.62 -16.43
C PRO A 199 -8.82 23.05 -16.13
N SER A 200 -9.95 23.16 -15.44
CA SER A 200 -10.47 24.48 -15.04
C SER A 200 -9.56 25.13 -13.98
N PRO A 201 -9.49 26.47 -13.95
CA PRO A 201 -8.82 27.16 -12.86
C PRO A 201 -9.35 26.74 -11.50
N TYR A 202 -8.46 26.50 -10.55
CA TYR A 202 -8.81 26.09 -9.19
C TYR A 202 -9.49 27.22 -8.42
N ILE A 203 -10.43 26.83 -7.57
CA ILE A 203 -11.00 27.72 -6.57
C ILE A 203 -10.15 27.59 -5.31
N GLU A 204 -9.43 28.65 -4.97
CA GLU A 204 -8.61 28.67 -3.77
C GLU A 204 -9.47 28.87 -2.51
N MET A 205 -9.27 28.01 -1.53
CA MET A 205 -9.94 28.09 -0.23
C MET A 205 -8.92 28.05 0.89
N LYS A 206 -8.90 29.09 1.72
CA LYS A 206 -8.10 29.10 2.96
C LYS A 206 -8.86 28.32 4.04
N ILE A 207 -8.30 27.21 4.46
CA ILE A 207 -8.86 26.37 5.53
C ILE A 207 -7.94 26.45 6.74
N ARG A 208 -8.50 26.81 7.90
CA ARG A 208 -7.79 26.71 9.18
C ARG A 208 -7.97 25.31 9.75
N ASP A 209 -6.86 24.60 9.92
CA ASP A 209 -6.89 23.35 10.67
C ASP A 209 -7.29 23.63 12.12
N GLY A 210 -8.44 23.07 12.52
CA GLY A 210 -9.01 23.32 13.84
C GLY A 210 -8.14 22.85 15.03
N ALA A 211 -7.16 22.01 14.80
CA ALA A 211 -6.26 21.49 15.83
C ALA A 211 -4.95 22.28 15.94
N SER A 212 -4.35 22.65 14.81
CA SER A 212 -3.02 23.27 14.75
C SER A 212 -3.09 24.80 14.52
N LYS A 213 -4.26 25.35 14.23
CA LYS A 213 -4.50 26.74 13.78
C LYS A 213 -3.71 27.10 12.50
N LYS A 214 -3.08 26.15 11.83
CA LYS A 214 -2.36 26.36 10.59
C LYS A 214 -3.34 26.65 9.47
N GLU A 215 -3.09 27.69 8.73
CA GLU A 215 -3.79 27.95 7.48
C GLU A 215 -3.23 27.04 6.39
N ARG A 216 -4.14 26.46 5.61
CA ARG A 216 -3.80 25.68 4.42
C ARG A 216 -4.61 26.23 3.26
N ILE A 217 -3.96 26.44 2.16
CA ILE A 217 -4.63 26.73 0.89
C ILE A 217 -5.02 25.39 0.28
N VAL A 218 -6.30 25.24 -0.01
CA VAL A 218 -6.87 24.07 -0.69
C VAL A 218 -7.34 24.52 -2.06
N PHE A 219 -6.86 23.86 -3.08
CA PHE A 219 -7.19 24.09 -4.47
C PHE A 219 -8.33 23.17 -4.88
N LYS A 220 -9.53 23.73 -4.95
CA LYS A 220 -10.74 22.96 -5.25
C LYS A 220 -10.99 22.96 -6.76
N PRO A 221 -10.97 21.78 -7.44
CA PRO A 221 -11.37 21.68 -8.83
C PRO A 221 -12.88 21.89 -8.98
N ARG A 222 -13.34 22.36 -10.14
CA ARG A 222 -14.76 22.45 -10.43
C ARG A 222 -15.39 21.05 -10.42
N PHE A 223 -16.69 20.98 -10.08
CA PHE A 223 -17.36 19.69 -10.06
C PHE A 223 -17.45 19.11 -11.48
N TYR A 224 -17.86 19.93 -12.42
CA TYR A 224 -17.91 19.63 -13.86
C TYR A 224 -16.91 20.55 -14.58
N PRO A 225 -16.09 20.03 -15.46
CA PRO A 225 -15.91 18.61 -15.77
C PRO A 225 -14.87 17.92 -14.85
N ASP A 226 -14.04 18.68 -14.12
CA ASP A 226 -12.78 18.23 -13.52
C ASP A 226 -12.95 17.07 -12.54
N GLN A 227 -13.85 17.21 -11.52
CA GLN A 227 -13.99 16.14 -10.54
C GLN A 227 -14.53 14.84 -11.16
N ILE A 228 -15.38 14.94 -12.18
CA ILE A 228 -15.92 13.79 -12.90
C ILE A 228 -14.79 13.08 -13.64
N ILE A 229 -13.96 13.82 -14.36
CA ILE A 229 -12.80 13.28 -15.10
C ILE A 229 -11.79 12.64 -14.15
N HIS A 230 -11.51 13.29 -13.01
CA HIS A 230 -10.64 12.72 -11.99
C HIS A 230 -11.15 11.37 -11.46
N TRP A 231 -12.47 11.24 -11.25
CA TRP A 231 -13.07 9.97 -10.83
C TRP A 231 -13.07 8.93 -11.94
N ALA A 232 -13.39 9.32 -13.20
CA ALA A 232 -13.36 8.42 -14.35
C ALA A 232 -11.96 7.82 -14.57
N LEU A 233 -10.92 8.65 -14.49
CA LEU A 233 -9.53 8.23 -14.52
C LEU A 233 -9.21 7.27 -13.38
N MET A 234 -9.51 7.67 -12.14
CA MET A 234 -9.12 6.89 -10.97
C MET A 234 -9.87 5.58 -10.84
N ASN A 235 -11.10 5.47 -11.34
CA ASN A 235 -11.81 4.19 -11.40
C ASN A 235 -10.99 3.10 -12.11
N LYS A 236 -10.19 3.46 -13.10
CA LYS A 236 -9.40 2.52 -13.93
C LYS A 236 -7.93 2.44 -13.49
N VAL A 237 -7.36 3.52 -12.93
CA VAL A 237 -5.94 3.60 -12.54
C VAL A 237 -5.70 3.19 -11.08
N GLU A 238 -6.66 3.43 -10.17
CA GLU A 238 -6.56 3.05 -8.76
C GLU A 238 -6.13 1.59 -8.53
N PRO A 239 -6.70 0.58 -9.23
CA PRO A 239 -6.30 -0.81 -9.06
C PRO A 239 -4.83 -1.07 -9.37
N LEU A 240 -4.25 -0.33 -10.33
CA LEU A 240 -2.84 -0.45 -10.71
C LEU A 240 -1.92 0.08 -9.61
N PHE A 241 -2.23 1.26 -9.07
CA PHE A 241 -1.49 1.82 -7.94
C PHE A 241 -1.57 0.94 -6.70
N LYS A 242 -2.78 0.46 -6.39
CA LYS A 242 -3.05 -0.35 -5.20
C LYS A 242 -2.29 -1.67 -5.17
N ARG A 243 -2.00 -2.26 -6.34
CA ARG A 243 -1.30 -3.55 -6.46
C ARG A 243 0.08 -3.55 -5.81
N GLY A 244 0.85 -2.47 -5.95
CA GLY A 244 2.19 -2.32 -5.38
C GLY A 244 2.23 -1.57 -4.05
N MET A 245 1.10 -1.07 -3.53
CA MET A 245 1.10 -0.28 -2.30
C MET A 245 1.33 -1.13 -1.06
N TYR A 246 2.31 -0.72 -0.26
CA TYR A 246 2.59 -1.31 1.04
C TYR A 246 1.32 -1.46 1.89
N GLU A 247 1.19 -2.59 2.57
CA GLU A 247 -0.01 -2.98 3.32
C GLU A 247 -0.44 -1.94 4.36
N PHE A 248 0.51 -1.35 5.08
CA PHE A 248 0.27 -0.33 6.10
C PHE A 248 0.50 1.11 5.63
N CYS A 249 0.41 1.35 4.30
CA CYS A 249 0.06 2.65 3.77
C CYS A 249 -1.44 2.86 4.00
N CYS A 250 -1.79 3.67 5.00
CA CYS A 250 -3.16 3.69 5.55
C CYS A 250 -4.02 4.86 5.11
N ALA A 251 -3.47 5.83 4.38
CA ALA A 251 -4.22 7.03 4.02
C ALA A 251 -4.93 6.90 2.67
N SER A 252 -6.18 7.36 2.60
CA SER A 252 -6.96 7.53 1.36
C SER A 252 -7.14 6.28 0.50
N ILE A 253 -7.00 5.10 1.06
CA ILE A 253 -7.22 3.82 0.40
C ILE A 253 -8.44 3.15 1.01
N LYS A 254 -9.41 2.74 0.18
CA LYS A 254 -10.61 2.03 0.64
C LYS A 254 -10.23 0.73 1.37
N GLY A 255 -10.82 0.50 2.55
CA GLY A 255 -10.50 -0.63 3.42
C GLY A 255 -9.22 -0.44 4.26
N ARG A 256 -8.48 0.64 4.06
CA ARG A 256 -7.39 1.09 4.91
C ARG A 256 -7.77 2.45 5.51
N GLY A 257 -7.17 2.89 6.54
CA GLY A 257 -7.54 4.16 7.16
C GLY A 257 -7.02 4.27 8.58
N ILE A 258 -7.48 5.31 9.28
CA ILE A 258 -7.08 5.60 10.67
C ILE A 258 -7.27 4.37 11.56
N GLN A 259 -8.41 3.68 11.46
CA GLN A 259 -8.70 2.51 12.30
C GLN A 259 -7.75 1.34 12.06
N ARG A 260 -7.47 1.02 10.78
CA ARG A 260 -6.51 -0.05 10.44
C ARG A 260 -5.12 0.28 10.99
N GLY A 261 -4.66 1.53 10.77
CA GLY A 261 -3.37 1.98 11.28
C GLY A 261 -3.30 1.95 12.80
N MET A 262 -4.35 2.41 13.46
CA MET A 262 -4.46 2.40 14.90
C MET A 262 -4.43 0.99 15.48
N ASN A 263 -5.21 0.06 14.92
CA ASN A 263 -5.24 -1.34 15.36
C ASN A 263 -3.90 -2.02 15.14
N TYR A 264 -3.20 -1.70 14.06
CA TYR A 264 -1.85 -2.19 13.82
C TYR A 264 -0.89 -1.71 14.91
N VAL A 265 -0.85 -0.40 15.19
CA VAL A 265 0.04 0.16 16.22
C VAL A 265 -0.27 -0.41 17.61
N LYS A 266 -1.56 -0.48 18.00
CA LYS A 266 -1.99 -1.11 19.26
C LYS A 266 -1.48 -2.53 19.37
N ARG A 267 -1.71 -3.35 18.35
CA ARG A 267 -1.33 -4.77 18.32
C ARG A 267 0.19 -4.97 18.49
N ILE A 268 1.00 -4.25 17.72
CA ILE A 268 2.46 -4.43 17.79
C ILE A 268 3.05 -3.95 19.13
N LEU A 269 2.50 -2.90 19.73
CA LEU A 269 2.95 -2.39 21.02
C LEU A 269 2.69 -3.37 22.17
N VAL A 270 1.59 -4.12 22.10
CA VAL A 270 1.23 -5.13 23.11
C VAL A 270 2.00 -6.42 22.86
N ASN A 271 1.99 -6.93 21.62
CA ASN A 271 2.45 -8.29 21.33
C ASN A 271 3.96 -8.40 21.13
N ASP A 272 4.65 -7.32 20.75
CA ASP A 272 6.09 -7.38 20.52
C ASP A 272 6.83 -6.23 21.22
N ARG A 273 6.96 -6.36 22.52
CA ARG A 273 7.62 -5.38 23.36
C ARG A 273 9.10 -5.19 23.03
N LYS A 274 9.76 -6.27 22.62
CA LYS A 274 11.18 -6.28 22.25
C LYS A 274 11.44 -5.39 21.03
N HIS A 275 10.78 -5.66 19.90
CA HIS A 275 11.02 -4.95 18.64
C HIS A 275 10.31 -3.59 18.54
N THR A 276 9.48 -3.24 19.54
CA THR A 276 8.85 -1.92 19.66
C THR A 276 9.45 -1.07 20.77
N LYS A 277 10.70 -1.38 21.19
CA LYS A 277 11.41 -0.68 22.29
C LYS A 277 11.66 0.79 21.97
N TYR A 278 12.02 1.11 20.74
CA TYR A 278 12.24 2.47 20.24
C TYR A 278 11.29 2.78 19.09
N CYS A 279 10.89 4.03 19.02
CA CYS A 279 10.03 4.60 18.00
C CYS A 279 10.74 5.75 17.29
N LEU A 280 10.80 5.69 15.96
CA LEU A 280 11.21 6.78 15.09
C LEU A 280 9.96 7.32 14.41
N LYS A 281 9.71 8.61 14.59
CA LYS A 281 8.63 9.34 13.94
C LYS A 281 9.20 10.37 12.97
N LEU A 282 8.74 10.32 11.72
CA LEU A 282 9.16 11.17 10.62
C LEU A 282 7.94 11.83 9.97
N ASP A 283 8.13 13.01 9.41
CA ASP A 283 7.11 13.75 8.65
C ASP A 283 7.82 14.50 7.51
N ILE A 284 7.25 14.51 6.31
CA ILE A 284 7.84 15.17 5.14
C ILE A 284 7.46 16.65 5.12
N LYS A 285 8.44 17.52 4.85
CA LYS A 285 8.24 18.97 4.80
C LYS A 285 7.44 19.34 3.55
N LYS A 286 6.30 20.05 3.74
CA LYS A 286 5.45 20.57 2.65
C LYS A 286 5.15 19.50 1.56
N PHE A 287 4.82 18.27 1.94
CA PHE A 287 4.80 17.10 1.05
C PHE A 287 4.13 17.36 -0.31
N TYR A 288 2.84 17.72 -0.35
CA TYR A 288 2.11 17.93 -1.61
C TYR A 288 2.73 18.98 -2.54
N PRO A 289 3.10 20.17 -2.06
CA PRO A 289 3.77 21.18 -2.90
C PRO A 289 5.19 20.76 -3.33
N SER A 290 5.85 19.87 -2.56
CA SER A 290 7.23 19.44 -2.83
C SER A 290 7.32 18.24 -3.75
N ILE A 291 6.21 17.62 -4.15
CA ILE A 291 6.22 16.50 -5.11
C ILE A 291 6.75 17.02 -6.45
N ASP A 292 7.84 16.40 -6.92
CA ASP A 292 8.38 16.69 -8.24
C ASP A 292 7.51 16.06 -9.32
N LYS A 293 6.99 16.90 -10.21
CA LYS A 293 6.05 16.48 -11.26
C LYS A 293 6.72 15.54 -12.27
N GLU A 294 7.95 15.81 -12.64
CA GLU A 294 8.67 15.00 -13.64
C GLU A 294 9.02 13.61 -13.09
N ILE A 295 9.42 13.54 -11.81
CA ILE A 295 9.62 12.26 -11.13
C ILE A 295 8.29 11.49 -11.06
N LEU A 296 7.18 12.15 -10.71
CA LEU A 296 5.86 11.55 -10.66
C LEU A 296 5.42 10.99 -12.01
N LYS A 297 5.57 11.77 -13.09
CA LYS A 297 5.27 11.36 -14.46
C LYS A 297 6.15 10.17 -14.90
N LYS A 298 7.45 10.16 -14.55
CA LYS A 298 8.33 9.00 -14.79
C LYS A 298 7.83 7.76 -14.07
N LYS A 299 7.37 7.88 -12.82
CA LYS A 299 6.80 6.76 -12.06
C LYS A 299 5.53 6.20 -12.71
N PHE A 300 4.63 7.03 -13.25
CA PHE A 300 3.45 6.55 -14.00
C PHE A 300 3.84 5.68 -15.20
N ARG A 301 4.88 6.08 -15.93
CA ARG A 301 5.38 5.35 -17.10
C ARG A 301 6.01 3.99 -16.78
N LYS A 302 6.34 3.73 -15.51
CA LYS A 302 6.78 2.40 -15.07
C LYS A 302 5.66 1.35 -15.14
N ILE A 303 4.40 1.72 -14.93
CA ILE A 303 3.27 0.79 -14.84
C ILE A 303 2.23 0.95 -15.96
N ILE A 304 2.18 2.11 -16.62
CA ILE A 304 1.25 2.45 -17.67
C ILE A 304 2.03 2.66 -18.96
N LYS A 305 1.58 2.02 -20.09
CA LYS A 305 2.12 2.23 -21.44
C LYS A 305 1.17 2.98 -22.37
N ASP A 306 -0.08 3.16 -21.95
CA ASP A 306 -1.14 3.83 -22.71
C ASP A 306 -0.85 5.34 -22.76
N LYS A 307 -0.53 5.84 -23.95
CA LYS A 307 -0.11 7.23 -24.16
C LYS A 307 -1.21 8.23 -23.83
N ASP A 308 -2.47 7.92 -24.15
CA ASP A 308 -3.59 8.83 -23.93
C ASP A 308 -3.95 8.92 -22.44
N THR A 309 -3.89 7.80 -21.73
CA THR A 309 -4.01 7.80 -20.25
C THR A 309 -2.89 8.62 -19.61
N LEU A 310 -1.64 8.44 -20.05
CA LEU A 310 -0.50 9.20 -19.55
C LEU A 310 -0.65 10.70 -19.84
N TYR A 311 -1.10 11.06 -21.05
CA TYR A 311 -1.38 12.44 -21.41
C TYR A 311 -2.40 13.09 -20.45
N LEU A 312 -3.53 12.39 -20.19
CA LEU A 312 -4.55 12.89 -19.26
C LEU A 312 -4.00 13.03 -17.84
N MET A 313 -3.18 12.08 -17.39
CA MET A 313 -2.55 12.15 -16.07
C MET A 313 -1.56 13.31 -15.96
N ASP A 314 -0.73 13.50 -16.99
CA ASP A 314 0.24 14.60 -17.06
C ASP A 314 -0.49 15.96 -17.07
N LEU A 315 -1.58 16.09 -17.83
CA LEU A 315 -2.40 17.29 -17.87
C LEU A 315 -2.98 17.65 -16.50
N ILE A 316 -3.44 16.65 -15.74
CA ILE A 316 -3.94 16.86 -14.38
C ILE A 316 -2.80 17.22 -13.42
N VAL A 317 -1.62 16.63 -13.55
CA VAL A 317 -0.44 16.98 -12.73
C VAL A 317 0.02 18.39 -13.04
N ASP A 318 0.04 18.78 -14.30
CA ASP A 318 0.50 20.10 -14.74
C ASP A 318 -0.48 21.25 -14.44
N SER A 319 -1.73 20.92 -14.09
CA SER A 319 -2.76 21.91 -13.77
C SER A 319 -2.46 22.76 -12.53
N SER A 320 -1.48 22.37 -11.70
CA SER A 320 -1.02 23.17 -10.55
C SER A 320 0.34 23.81 -10.85
N THR A 321 0.64 24.93 -10.21
CA THR A 321 1.94 25.61 -10.34
C THR A 321 3.04 24.86 -9.59
N GLU A 322 2.75 24.37 -8.37
CA GLU A 322 3.71 23.65 -7.51
C GLU A 322 3.16 22.25 -7.16
N GLY A 323 3.99 21.23 -7.29
CA GLY A 323 3.71 19.86 -6.88
C GLY A 323 2.36 19.34 -7.36
N VAL A 324 1.60 18.73 -6.46
CA VAL A 324 0.22 18.30 -6.69
C VAL A 324 -0.75 19.05 -5.77
N PRO A 325 -1.90 19.53 -6.26
CA PRO A 325 -2.76 20.44 -5.50
C PRO A 325 -3.49 19.71 -4.37
N ILE A 326 -3.48 20.29 -3.18
CA ILE A 326 -4.31 19.83 -2.07
C ILE A 326 -5.77 20.12 -2.41
N GLY A 327 -6.59 19.09 -2.60
CA GLY A 327 -8.02 19.22 -2.91
C GLY A 327 -8.49 18.38 -4.08
N ASN A 328 -7.60 17.97 -4.97
CA ASN A 328 -7.92 17.00 -5.99
C ASN A 328 -8.02 15.58 -5.40
N PHE A 329 -8.96 14.81 -5.89
CA PHE A 329 -9.06 13.39 -5.55
C PHE A 329 -7.84 12.59 -6.05
N THR A 330 -7.37 12.88 -7.25
CA THR A 330 -6.18 12.28 -7.85
C THR A 330 -4.92 12.54 -7.03
N SER A 331 -4.77 13.73 -6.45
CA SER A 331 -3.57 14.09 -5.70
C SER A 331 -3.28 13.19 -4.52
N GLN A 332 -4.32 12.64 -3.86
CA GLN A 332 -4.14 11.72 -2.74
C GLN A 332 -3.54 10.37 -3.20
N TRP A 333 -3.96 9.90 -4.37
CA TRP A 333 -3.44 8.67 -4.97
C TRP A 333 -2.03 8.88 -5.53
N PHE A 334 -1.82 9.98 -6.22
CA PHE A 334 -0.51 10.35 -6.79
C PHE A 334 0.54 10.53 -5.70
N ALA A 335 0.19 11.18 -4.60
CA ALA A 335 1.06 11.35 -3.44
C ALA A 335 1.40 10.01 -2.75
N ASN A 336 0.43 9.12 -2.58
CA ASN A 336 0.69 7.78 -2.05
C ASN A 336 1.58 6.96 -2.99
N TYR A 337 1.33 7.03 -4.29
CA TYR A 337 2.11 6.33 -5.30
C TYR A 337 3.54 6.87 -5.40
N TYR A 338 3.73 8.18 -5.25
CA TYR A 338 5.04 8.81 -5.22
C TYR A 338 5.96 8.21 -4.15
N LEU A 339 5.41 7.92 -2.97
CA LEU A 339 6.14 7.34 -1.83
C LEU A 339 6.15 5.80 -1.81
N GLN A 340 5.57 5.13 -2.80
CA GLN A 340 5.52 3.68 -2.83
C GLN A 340 6.92 3.05 -2.84
N ASP A 341 7.84 3.58 -3.65
CA ASP A 341 9.22 3.09 -3.74
C ASP A 341 9.94 3.26 -2.39
N LEU A 342 9.64 4.32 -1.63
CA LEU A 342 10.15 4.50 -0.26
C LEU A 342 9.61 3.44 0.70
N ASP A 343 8.32 3.07 0.59
CA ASP A 343 7.73 2.02 1.42
C ASP A 343 8.44 0.68 1.20
N HIS A 344 8.70 0.33 -0.07
CA HIS A 344 9.46 -0.86 -0.45
C HIS A 344 10.90 -0.79 0.07
N TYR A 345 11.59 0.34 -0.13
CA TYR A 345 12.95 0.56 0.39
C TYR A 345 13.04 0.32 1.90
N ILE A 346 12.08 0.86 2.67
CA ILE A 346 12.05 0.69 4.12
C ILE A 346 11.83 -0.77 4.52
N LYS A 347 10.99 -1.50 3.79
CA LYS A 347 10.63 -2.88 4.10
C LYS A 347 11.63 -3.90 3.58
N GLU A 348 12.13 -3.73 2.39
CA GLU A 348 12.91 -4.72 1.65
C GLU A 348 14.42 -4.50 1.82
N GLU A 349 14.88 -3.23 1.77
CA GLU A 349 16.30 -2.89 1.89
C GLU A 349 16.70 -2.63 3.35
N LEU A 350 15.97 -1.72 4.03
CA LEU A 350 16.25 -1.41 5.43
C LEU A 350 15.71 -2.48 6.39
N LYS A 351 14.90 -3.42 5.92
CA LYS A 351 14.34 -4.58 6.65
C LYS A 351 13.66 -4.20 7.97
N VAL A 352 13.03 -3.01 8.01
CA VAL A 352 12.33 -2.55 9.21
C VAL A 352 11.12 -3.44 9.49
N LYS A 353 11.12 -4.16 10.62
CA LYS A 353 10.06 -5.10 10.97
C LYS A 353 8.70 -4.42 11.08
N TYR A 354 8.61 -3.33 11.81
CA TYR A 354 7.38 -2.59 12.05
C TYR A 354 7.48 -1.17 11.52
N TYR A 355 6.71 -0.92 10.49
CA TYR A 355 6.60 0.35 9.79
C TYR A 355 5.15 0.63 9.44
N ILE A 356 4.73 1.89 9.53
CA ILE A 356 3.41 2.36 9.12
C ILE A 356 3.51 3.79 8.60
N ARG A 357 2.77 4.06 7.54
CA ARG A 357 2.68 5.40 6.93
C ARG A 357 1.22 5.85 6.79
N TYR A 358 1.00 7.13 7.09
CA TYR A 358 -0.26 7.81 6.81
C TYR A 358 0.05 9.11 6.05
N MET A 359 -0.04 9.09 4.73
CA MET A 359 0.49 10.11 3.82
C MET A 359 1.98 10.36 4.08
N ASP A 360 2.32 11.56 4.55
CA ASP A 360 3.65 12.03 4.89
C ASP A 360 4.11 11.70 6.32
N ASP A 361 3.21 11.25 7.18
CA ASP A 361 3.51 10.90 8.58
C ASP A 361 3.90 9.41 8.68
N MET A 362 5.14 9.12 9.10
CA MET A 362 5.74 7.80 9.15
C MET A 362 6.16 7.43 10.57
N VAL A 363 5.92 6.16 10.94
CA VAL A 363 6.35 5.62 12.24
C VAL A 363 7.04 4.29 12.03
N LEU A 364 8.27 4.18 12.54
CA LEU A 364 9.11 2.99 12.47
C LEU A 364 9.47 2.54 13.89
N PHE A 365 9.63 1.23 14.08
CA PHE A 365 10.01 0.65 15.37
C PHE A 365 11.20 -0.30 15.22
N SER A 366 12.04 -0.34 16.25
CA SER A 366 13.12 -1.32 16.39
C SER A 366 13.46 -1.52 17.89
N ASN A 367 14.17 -2.61 18.17
CA ASN A 367 14.81 -2.86 19.46
C ASN A 367 16.09 -2.04 19.63
N ASN A 368 16.66 -1.47 18.57
CA ASN A 368 17.95 -0.79 18.55
C ASN A 368 17.81 0.67 18.08
N LYS A 369 18.17 1.60 18.99
CA LYS A 369 18.13 3.04 18.72
C LYS A 369 19.11 3.47 17.61
N LYS A 370 20.30 2.81 17.55
CA LYS A 370 21.32 3.12 16.53
C LYS A 370 20.84 2.73 15.13
N GLU A 371 20.15 1.59 15.00
CA GLU A 371 19.54 1.16 13.71
C GLU A 371 18.50 2.16 13.23
N LEU A 372 17.57 2.59 14.07
CA LEU A 372 16.56 3.59 13.69
C LEU A 372 17.20 4.91 13.28
N ARG A 373 18.33 5.30 13.89
CA ARG A 373 19.07 6.48 13.48
C ARG A 373 19.70 6.29 12.09
N LYS A 374 20.27 5.12 11.80
CA LYS A 374 20.75 4.78 10.45
C LYS A 374 19.61 4.79 9.43
N CYS A 375 18.45 4.20 9.78
CA CYS A 375 17.26 4.25 8.93
C CYS A 375 16.82 5.69 8.63
N LYS A 376 16.85 6.58 9.64
CA LYS A 376 16.52 8.01 9.42
C LYS A 376 17.41 8.64 8.35
N TYR A 377 18.72 8.43 8.42
CA TYR A 377 19.65 9.00 7.44
C TYR A 377 19.46 8.38 6.05
N ALA A 378 19.27 7.06 5.97
CA ALA A 378 19.01 6.38 4.71
C ALA A 378 17.68 6.82 4.07
N ILE A 379 16.64 7.04 4.87
CA ILE A 379 15.35 7.59 4.39
C ILE A 379 15.52 9.04 3.92
N ASP A 380 16.30 9.85 4.62
CA ASP A 380 16.55 11.25 4.24
C ASP A 380 17.29 11.33 2.89
N GLU A 381 18.30 10.48 2.70
CA GLU A 381 19.04 10.36 1.46
C GLU A 381 18.13 9.85 0.31
N PHE A 382 17.27 8.87 0.56
CA PHE A 382 16.30 8.41 -0.42
C PHE A 382 15.35 9.54 -0.82
N LEU A 383 14.78 10.24 0.16
CA LEU A 383 13.86 11.36 -0.07
C LEU A 383 14.54 12.53 -0.80
N ALA A 384 15.82 12.80 -0.54
CA ALA A 384 16.57 13.83 -1.25
C ALA A 384 16.66 13.55 -2.76
N ARG A 385 16.83 12.25 -3.15
CA ARG A 385 16.80 11.82 -4.55
C ARG A 385 15.42 12.00 -5.20
N GLU A 386 14.36 11.95 -4.40
CA GLU A 386 12.99 12.20 -4.81
C GLU A 386 12.58 13.68 -4.62
N HIS A 387 13.54 14.60 -4.44
CA HIS A 387 13.35 16.03 -4.19
C HIS A 387 12.49 16.36 -2.96
N LEU A 388 12.43 15.44 -2.00
CA LEU A 388 11.71 15.61 -0.74
C LEU A 388 12.66 15.76 0.45
N ARG A 389 12.17 16.30 1.56
CA ARG A 389 12.96 16.48 2.80
C ARG A 389 12.14 16.11 4.02
N ILE A 390 12.79 15.48 5.00
CA ILE A 390 12.21 15.25 6.34
C ILE A 390 12.12 16.59 7.08
N LYS A 391 11.04 16.78 7.85
CA LYS A 391 10.93 17.92 8.77
C LYS A 391 11.97 17.82 9.88
N GLU A 392 12.48 18.96 10.32
CA GLU A 392 13.50 19.05 11.36
C GLU A 392 13.03 18.52 12.73
N ASN A 393 11.73 18.53 12.98
CA ASN A 393 11.11 18.07 14.23
C ASN A 393 10.86 16.56 14.31
N TRP A 394 11.61 15.75 13.54
CA TRP A 394 11.58 14.29 13.66
C TRP A 394 11.94 13.84 15.10
N GLN A 395 11.48 12.66 15.49
CA GLN A 395 11.59 12.20 16.87
C GLN A 395 12.05 10.74 16.93
N LEU A 396 13.04 10.48 17.78
CA LEU A 396 13.52 9.14 18.10
C LEU A 396 13.58 8.97 19.62
N PHE A 397 12.73 8.11 20.16
CA PHE A 397 12.57 7.97 21.60
C PHE A 397 12.25 6.54 22.01
N LYS A 398 12.42 6.23 23.30
CA LYS A 398 12.00 4.97 23.90
C LYS A 398 10.47 4.97 24.05
N THR A 399 9.81 3.94 23.55
CA THR A 399 8.34 3.85 23.50
C THR A 399 7.69 3.94 24.87
N ASP A 400 8.33 3.37 25.91
CA ASP A 400 7.82 3.40 27.29
C ASP A 400 8.02 4.76 27.99
N SER A 401 8.84 5.68 27.44
CA SER A 401 9.11 6.98 28.09
C SER A 401 8.04 8.04 27.80
N ARG A 402 7.34 7.91 26.69
CA ARG A 402 6.28 8.84 26.29
C ARG A 402 5.35 8.23 25.22
N PRO A 403 4.12 8.74 25.10
CA PRO A 403 3.18 8.24 24.09
C PRO A 403 3.63 8.56 22.67
N ILE A 404 3.25 7.68 21.74
CA ILE A 404 3.39 7.91 20.30
C ILE A 404 2.18 8.72 19.85
N ASP A 405 2.40 9.96 19.42
CA ASP A 405 1.35 10.84 18.88
C ASP A 405 1.23 10.60 17.37
N PHE A 406 0.22 9.82 16.96
CA PHE A 406 0.00 9.42 15.57
C PHE A 406 -1.49 9.27 15.28
N LEU A 407 -1.95 9.50 14.06
CA LEU A 407 -3.35 9.37 13.61
C LEU A 407 -4.38 10.13 14.47
N GLY A 408 -3.97 11.15 15.19
CA GLY A 408 -4.85 11.91 16.09
C GLY A 408 -5.07 11.30 17.47
N TYR A 409 -4.31 10.25 17.79
CA TYR A 409 -4.30 9.55 19.08
C TYR A 409 -2.91 9.60 19.71
N ARG A 410 -2.85 9.24 20.99
CA ARG A 410 -1.64 8.98 21.77
C ARG A 410 -1.64 7.52 22.18
N PHE A 411 -0.69 6.77 21.63
CA PHE A 411 -0.53 5.36 21.92
C PHE A 411 0.45 5.17 23.08
N TYR A 412 0.01 4.47 24.07
CA TYR A 412 0.79 3.93 25.16
C TYR A 412 0.83 2.41 25.01
N ARG A 413 1.73 1.76 25.73
CA ARG A 413 1.74 0.31 25.77
C ARG A 413 0.57 -0.19 26.62
N GLY A 414 -0.43 -0.76 25.99
CA GLY A 414 -1.62 -1.29 26.66
C GLY A 414 -2.87 -0.40 26.60
N TYR A 415 -2.74 0.90 26.34
CA TYR A 415 -3.91 1.77 26.16
C TYR A 415 -3.64 2.91 25.17
N THR A 416 -4.72 3.54 24.71
CA THR A 416 -4.66 4.61 23.72
C THR A 416 -5.62 5.73 24.08
N THR A 417 -5.17 6.97 24.07
CA THR A 417 -6.00 8.13 24.34
C THR A 417 -6.11 9.05 23.14
N LEU A 418 -7.10 9.92 23.14
CA LEU A 418 -7.19 10.98 22.15
C LEU A 418 -6.00 11.95 22.29
N ARG A 419 -5.53 12.49 21.13
CA ARG A 419 -4.60 13.62 21.14
C ARG A 419 -5.24 14.80 21.90
N ARG A 420 -4.46 15.48 22.72
CA ARG A 420 -4.96 16.58 23.59
C ARG A 420 -5.74 17.66 22.81
N SER A 421 -5.30 18.02 21.63
CA SER A 421 -5.99 19.00 20.77
C SER A 421 -7.37 18.50 20.34
N ASN A 422 -7.49 17.23 19.94
CA ASN A 422 -8.77 16.61 19.59
C ASN A 422 -9.70 16.53 20.82
N PHE A 423 -9.15 16.08 21.95
CA PHE A 423 -9.87 16.03 23.22
C PHE A 423 -10.49 17.39 23.57
N LEU A 424 -9.71 18.49 23.56
CA LEU A 424 -10.19 19.81 23.91
C LEU A 424 -11.18 20.35 22.86
N ARG A 425 -10.97 20.09 21.58
CA ARG A 425 -11.87 20.51 20.51
C ARG A 425 -13.25 19.84 20.67
N ILE A 426 -13.30 18.54 20.90
CA ILE A 426 -14.52 17.78 21.10
C ILE A 426 -15.26 18.32 22.32
N LYS A 427 -14.58 18.45 23.48
CA LYS A 427 -15.18 18.99 24.71
C LYS A 427 -15.84 20.35 24.48
N ARG A 428 -15.11 21.30 23.85
CA ARG A 428 -15.62 22.64 23.59
C ARG A 428 -16.82 22.62 22.63
N ARG A 429 -16.76 21.81 21.59
CA ARG A 429 -17.83 21.71 20.59
C ARG A 429 -19.09 21.07 21.18
N ILE A 430 -18.96 19.99 21.94
CA ILE A 430 -20.10 19.36 22.64
C ILE A 430 -20.77 20.35 23.59
N LYS A 431 -20.01 21.05 24.44
CA LYS A 431 -20.56 22.07 25.34
C LYS A 431 -21.25 23.23 24.59
N LYS A 432 -20.74 23.58 23.38
CA LYS A 432 -21.42 24.60 22.54
C LYS A 432 -22.72 24.09 21.96
N ILE A 433 -22.75 22.83 21.52
CA ILE A 433 -23.98 22.22 20.96
C ILE A 433 -25.04 22.03 22.02
N SER A 434 -24.67 21.58 23.24
CA SER A 434 -25.63 21.35 24.33
C SER A 434 -26.35 22.61 24.83
N LYS A 435 -25.86 23.80 24.48
CA LYS A 435 -26.51 25.09 24.82
C LYS A 435 -27.53 25.54 23.77
N LYS A 436 -27.71 24.80 22.69
CA LYS A 436 -28.68 25.11 21.65
C LYS A 436 -30.04 24.55 22.02
N GLU A 437 -31.09 25.30 21.74
CA GLU A 437 -32.49 24.84 21.95
C GLU A 437 -32.82 23.66 21.05
N GLU A 438 -32.37 23.71 19.79
CA GLU A 438 -32.57 22.64 18.81
C GLU A 438 -31.26 22.03 18.26
N LEU A 439 -31.32 20.73 18.10
CA LEU A 439 -30.23 19.98 17.50
C LEU A 439 -30.41 19.88 15.98
N ASN A 440 -29.63 20.63 15.21
CA ASN A 440 -29.69 20.54 13.75
C ASN A 440 -28.87 19.34 13.22
N PHE A 441 -29.12 18.96 11.96
CA PHE A 441 -28.47 17.84 11.29
C PHE A 441 -26.92 17.92 11.30
N LYS A 442 -26.37 19.11 11.04
CA LYS A 442 -24.91 19.32 11.04
C LYS A 442 -24.26 19.06 12.40
N ASP A 443 -24.92 19.48 13.47
CA ASP A 443 -24.43 19.24 14.84
C ASP A 443 -24.60 17.77 15.24
N ALA A 444 -25.69 17.13 14.82
CA ALA A 444 -25.92 15.70 15.02
C ALA A 444 -24.84 14.85 14.34
N CYS A 445 -24.52 15.15 13.09
CA CYS A 445 -23.42 14.50 12.36
C CYS A 445 -22.06 14.73 13.03
N ALA A 446 -21.80 15.94 13.53
CA ALA A 446 -20.57 16.25 14.25
C ALA A 446 -20.44 15.43 15.55
N ILE A 447 -21.51 15.27 16.32
CA ILE A 447 -21.55 14.45 17.54
C ILE A 447 -21.23 12.98 17.20
N MET A 448 -21.84 12.41 16.15
CA MET A 448 -21.57 11.04 15.73
C MET A 448 -20.14 10.84 15.28
N SER A 449 -19.58 11.81 14.54
CA SER A 449 -18.18 11.80 14.17
C SER A 449 -17.25 11.82 15.40
N TYR A 450 -17.55 12.64 16.40
CA TYR A 450 -16.78 12.70 17.64
C TYR A 450 -16.90 11.42 18.46
N ASN A 451 -18.08 10.83 18.51
CA ASN A 451 -18.28 9.53 19.14
C ASN A 451 -17.40 8.45 18.48
N GLY A 452 -17.32 8.45 17.14
CA GLY A 452 -16.42 7.56 16.39
C GLY A 452 -14.96 7.69 16.81
N TRP A 453 -14.47 8.90 17.08
CA TRP A 453 -13.12 9.11 17.62
C TRP A 453 -12.94 8.56 19.03
N ILE A 454 -13.95 8.74 19.88
CA ILE A 454 -13.90 8.40 21.30
C ILE A 454 -13.97 6.88 21.51
N ILE A 455 -14.87 6.18 20.83
CA ILE A 455 -15.06 4.72 21.00
C ILE A 455 -13.83 3.88 20.61
N HIS A 456 -12.95 4.44 19.78
CA HIS A 456 -11.72 3.78 19.37
C HIS A 456 -10.52 4.05 20.32
N SER A 457 -10.75 4.77 21.43
CA SER A 457 -9.74 5.09 22.44
C SER A 457 -10.22 4.70 23.84
N ASP A 458 -9.28 4.52 24.74
CA ASP A 458 -9.56 4.21 26.16
C ASP A 458 -10.00 5.49 26.88
N SER A 459 -11.16 6.01 26.51
CA SER A 459 -11.72 7.30 26.92
C SER A 459 -13.00 7.18 27.73
N TYR A 460 -13.16 6.10 28.53
CA TYR A 460 -14.35 5.89 29.36
C TYR A 460 -14.68 7.09 30.25
N ASN A 461 -13.72 7.51 31.10
CA ASN A 461 -13.90 8.64 32.01
C ASN A 461 -14.21 9.95 31.27
N TYR A 462 -13.63 10.13 30.08
CA TYR A 462 -13.94 11.28 29.23
C TYR A 462 -15.39 11.26 28.76
N THR A 463 -15.86 10.10 28.32
CA THR A 463 -17.23 9.88 27.86
C THR A 463 -18.24 10.15 28.96
N GLN A 464 -18.00 9.62 30.18
CA GLN A 464 -18.88 9.84 31.34
C GLN A 464 -18.96 11.33 31.71
N LYS A 465 -17.80 12.03 31.73
CA LYS A 465 -17.73 13.42 32.21
C LYS A 465 -18.11 14.48 31.17
N TYR A 466 -17.79 14.25 29.89
CA TYR A 466 -17.84 15.32 28.88
C TYR A 466 -18.76 15.01 27.69
N LEU A 467 -19.31 13.81 27.59
CA LEU A 467 -20.19 13.43 26.48
C LEU A 467 -21.59 13.07 26.97
N LYS A 468 -21.71 12.06 27.83
CA LYS A 468 -23.02 11.56 28.30
C LYS A 468 -23.89 12.62 28.95
N PRO A 469 -23.40 13.56 29.78
CA PRO A 469 -24.26 14.57 30.40
C PRO A 469 -24.83 15.62 29.43
N TYR A 470 -24.25 15.70 28.21
CA TYR A 470 -24.55 16.74 27.22
C TYR A 470 -25.17 16.22 25.93
N VAL A 471 -25.24 14.89 25.75
CA VAL A 471 -25.63 14.28 24.47
C VAL A 471 -26.64 13.16 24.72
N ASP A 472 -27.83 13.33 24.19
CA ASP A 472 -28.78 12.26 24.00
C ASP A 472 -28.55 11.62 22.62
N PHE A 473 -27.94 10.43 22.61
CA PHE A 473 -27.66 9.70 21.39
C PHE A 473 -28.89 9.18 20.64
N LYS A 474 -30.02 8.99 21.34
CA LYS A 474 -31.28 8.61 20.69
C LYS A 474 -31.76 9.76 19.83
N LYS A 475 -31.88 10.96 20.42
CA LYS A 475 -32.24 12.19 19.71
C LYS A 475 -31.29 12.51 18.55
N VAL A 476 -29.96 12.33 18.74
CA VAL A 476 -28.97 12.53 17.66
C VAL A 476 -29.23 11.61 16.47
N LYS A 477 -29.49 10.32 16.71
CA LYS A 477 -29.77 9.34 15.65
C LYS A 477 -31.10 9.63 14.96
N GLU A 478 -32.13 10.09 15.69
CA GLU A 478 -33.42 10.47 15.13
C GLU A 478 -33.33 11.66 14.20
N VAL A 479 -32.61 12.71 14.59
CA VAL A 479 -32.34 13.87 13.70
C VAL A 479 -31.69 13.46 12.40
N ILE A 480 -30.68 12.61 12.47
CA ILE A 480 -29.97 12.10 11.27
C ILE A 480 -30.89 11.25 10.41
N LYS A 481 -31.69 10.35 11.04
CA LYS A 481 -32.60 9.47 10.33
C LYS A 481 -33.70 10.27 9.61
N ASN A 482 -34.28 11.26 10.28
CA ASN A 482 -35.33 12.09 9.73
C ASN A 482 -34.88 12.92 8.54
N GLU A 483 -33.68 13.49 8.62
CA GLU A 483 -33.13 14.27 7.52
C GLU A 483 -32.77 13.39 6.31
N ASN A 484 -32.16 12.21 6.55
CA ASN A 484 -31.87 11.24 5.48
C ASN A 484 -33.20 10.75 4.82
N ARG A 485 -34.28 10.59 5.57
CA ARG A 485 -35.61 10.25 5.01
C ARG A 485 -36.16 11.35 4.12
N LYS A 486 -36.01 12.63 4.50
CA LYS A 486 -36.38 13.76 3.64
C LYS A 486 -35.62 13.73 2.32
N HIS A 487 -34.33 13.54 2.37
CA HIS A 487 -33.48 13.44 1.16
C HIS A 487 -33.81 12.24 0.27
N ASN A 488 -34.12 11.07 0.85
CA ASN A 488 -34.51 9.90 0.06
C ASN A 488 -35.94 10.07 -0.56
N LYS A 489 -36.85 10.78 0.08
CA LYS A 489 -38.16 11.07 -0.51
C LYS A 489 -38.10 12.06 -1.67
N THR A 490 -37.13 12.98 -1.64
CA THR A 490 -36.87 13.89 -2.77
C THR A 490 -36.06 13.21 -3.89
N GLY A 491 -35.24 12.19 -3.59
CA GLY A 491 -34.50 11.41 -4.58
C GLY A 491 -35.28 10.30 -5.27
N ASN A 492 -36.42 9.84 -4.69
CA ASN A 492 -37.29 8.86 -5.35
C ASN A 492 -38.39 9.49 -6.23
N LYS A 493 -38.27 10.76 -6.58
CA LYS A 493 -39.12 11.44 -7.57
C LYS A 493 -38.44 11.61 -8.92
N ILE A 494 -37.35 10.84 -9.14
CA ILE A 494 -36.67 10.73 -10.45
C ILE A 494 -36.67 9.26 -10.84
#